data_990a0a08d1ee5bc1a86336eaf8f786b6
#
_entry.id   990a0a08d1ee5bc1a86336eaf8f786b6
#
_cell.length_a   1.000
_cell.length_b   1.000
_cell.length_c   1.000
_cell.angle_alpha   90.00
_cell.angle_beta   90.00
_cell.angle_gamma   90.00
#
_symmetry.space_group_name_H-M   'P 1'
#
loop_
_entity.id
_entity.type
_entity.pdbx_description
1 polymer ?
#
loop_
_entity_poly.entity_id
_entity_poly.type
_entity_poly.pdbx_seq_one_letter_code
_entity_poly.pdbx_strand_id
1 'polypeptide(L)'
;DIKADVFLKFSDEKTAFVSSGFHNYYQSSYEIWGSEGKISTNRAYAVPKDFVTSIYLEKDDTVFETRFPDVNQFELMLKEFCDVIRNEKENSFNFENDLLNQSKVMEAVRMSSKHNKEVFLSELN
;
A
#
# COMPACT_ATOMS: atom_id res chain seq x y z
N ASP A 1 10.94 2.10 -16.05
CA ASP A 1 11.06 0.70 -15.59
C ASP A 1 9.81 -0.07 -16.00
N ILE A 2 10.01 -1.29 -16.52
CA ILE A 2 8.91 -2.16 -16.96
C ILE A 2 8.47 -3.09 -15.82
N LYS A 3 9.40 -3.40 -14.91
CA LYS A 3 9.19 -4.27 -13.76
C LYS A 3 10.06 -3.82 -12.58
N ALA A 4 9.54 -3.95 -11.37
CA ALA A 4 10.28 -3.77 -10.14
C ALA A 4 9.88 -4.83 -9.11
N ASP A 5 10.88 -5.41 -8.46
CA ASP A 5 10.73 -6.28 -7.29
C ASP A 5 11.53 -5.63 -6.16
N VAL A 6 10.87 -5.37 -5.03
CA VAL A 6 11.44 -4.61 -3.92
C VAL A 6 11.27 -5.40 -2.63
N PHE A 7 12.35 -5.49 -1.85
CA PHE A 7 12.32 -6.03 -0.50
C PHE A 7 12.58 -4.90 0.49
N LEU A 8 11.68 -4.70 1.43
CA LEU A 8 11.75 -3.68 2.47
C LEU A 8 11.93 -4.34 3.83
N LYS A 9 12.81 -3.77 4.64
CA LYS A 9 12.98 -4.13 6.05
C LYS A 9 12.61 -2.93 6.92
N PHE A 10 11.91 -3.19 7.99
CA PHE A 10 11.54 -2.21 9.00
C PHE A 10 12.32 -2.45 10.28
N SER A 11 12.44 -1.41 11.10
CA SER A 11 13.23 -1.45 12.36
C SER A 11 12.69 -2.44 13.41
N ASP A 12 11.43 -2.83 13.30
CA ASP A 12 10.74 -3.76 14.20
C ASP A 12 10.66 -5.20 13.65
N GLU A 13 11.67 -5.59 12.86
CA GLU A 13 11.82 -6.92 12.23
C GLU A 13 10.74 -7.26 11.19
N LYS A 14 9.79 -6.38 10.93
CA LYS A 14 8.82 -6.57 9.85
C LYS A 14 9.50 -6.45 8.48
N THR A 15 8.96 -7.16 7.53
CA THR A 15 9.44 -7.12 6.14
C THR A 15 8.27 -6.96 5.19
N ALA A 16 8.52 -6.37 4.02
CA ALA A 16 7.57 -6.35 2.93
C ALA A 16 8.25 -6.70 1.61
N PHE A 17 7.54 -7.43 0.79
CA PHE A 17 7.91 -7.72 -0.59
C PHE A 17 6.89 -7.08 -1.53
N VAL A 18 7.36 -6.25 -2.44
CA VAL A 18 6.52 -5.55 -3.41
C VAL A 18 6.98 -5.92 -4.81
N SER A 19 6.05 -6.40 -5.63
CA SER A 19 6.31 -6.68 -7.04
C SER A 19 5.32 -5.90 -7.90
N SER A 20 5.81 -5.22 -8.92
CA SER A 20 4.99 -4.51 -9.90
C SER A 20 5.58 -4.65 -11.29
N GLY A 21 4.72 -4.66 -12.31
CA GLY A 21 5.20 -4.77 -13.69
C GLY A 21 4.11 -4.57 -14.72
N PHE A 22 4.52 -4.03 -15.86
CA PHE A 22 3.74 -4.05 -17.10
C PHE A 22 3.94 -5.41 -17.78
N HIS A 23 3.06 -5.78 -18.68
CA HIS A 23 3.10 -7.04 -19.44
C HIS A 23 2.89 -8.34 -18.62
N ASN A 24 2.50 -8.23 -17.36
CA ASN A 24 2.07 -9.36 -16.55
C ASN A 24 0.54 -9.47 -16.60
N TYR A 25 0.02 -10.66 -16.24
CA TYR A 25 -1.40 -10.77 -15.96
C TYR A 25 -1.78 -9.81 -14.85
N TYR A 26 -2.91 -9.12 -15.01
CA TYR A 26 -3.34 -8.10 -14.07
C TYR A 26 -3.51 -8.67 -12.66
N GLN A 27 -2.82 -8.05 -11.70
CA GLN A 27 -2.94 -8.33 -10.28
C GLN A 27 -2.91 -7.01 -9.50
N SER A 28 -3.76 -6.88 -8.50
CA SER A 28 -3.83 -5.73 -7.61
C SER A 28 -4.20 -6.21 -6.22
N SER A 29 -3.30 -6.96 -5.61
CA SER A 29 -3.52 -7.64 -4.33
C SER A 29 -2.45 -7.28 -3.33
N TYR A 30 -2.74 -7.46 -2.06
CA TYR A 30 -1.73 -7.58 -1.01
C TYR A 30 -2.15 -8.61 0.04
N GLU A 31 -1.16 -9.09 0.78
CA GLU A 31 -1.33 -9.97 1.92
C GLU A 31 -0.51 -9.44 3.10
N ILE A 32 -1.03 -9.60 4.31
CA ILE A 32 -0.34 -9.31 5.56
C ILE A 32 -0.35 -10.59 6.38
N TRP A 33 0.83 -11.08 6.73
CA TRP A 33 1.00 -12.27 7.54
C TRP A 33 1.38 -11.86 8.96
N GLY A 34 0.60 -12.30 9.91
CA GLY A 34 0.85 -12.15 11.34
C GLY A 34 1.02 -13.51 12.03
N SER A 35 1.40 -13.49 13.30
CA SER A 35 1.53 -14.70 14.12
C SER A 35 0.21 -15.42 14.37
N GLU A 36 -0.92 -14.71 14.28
CA GLU A 36 -2.23 -15.26 14.60
C GLU A 36 -3.13 -15.44 13.37
N GLY A 37 -2.67 -15.07 12.19
CA GLY A 37 -3.46 -15.21 10.98
C GLY A 37 -2.92 -14.40 9.81
N LYS A 38 -3.66 -14.45 8.71
CA LYS A 38 -3.34 -13.77 7.46
C LYS A 38 -4.52 -12.92 7.01
N ILE A 39 -4.24 -11.71 6.55
CA ILE A 39 -5.23 -10.85 5.89
C ILE A 39 -4.85 -10.73 4.42
N SER A 40 -5.81 -10.88 3.53
CA SER A 40 -5.57 -10.72 2.10
C SER A 40 -6.71 -10.00 1.39
N THR A 41 -6.38 -9.35 0.28
CA THR A 41 -7.35 -8.82 -0.68
C THR A 41 -6.84 -8.97 -2.10
N ASN A 42 -7.74 -9.25 -3.02
CA ASN A 42 -7.41 -9.44 -4.44
C ASN A 42 -7.67 -8.20 -5.30
N ARG A 43 -8.16 -7.12 -4.69
CA ARG A 43 -8.44 -5.83 -5.35
C ARG A 43 -8.14 -4.68 -4.40
N ALA A 44 -6.85 -4.40 -4.22
CA ALA A 44 -6.36 -3.41 -3.26
C ALA A 44 -6.32 -1.98 -3.81
N TYR A 45 -5.98 -1.84 -5.12
CA TYR A 45 -5.72 -0.55 -5.73
C TYR A 45 -6.59 -0.36 -6.97
N ALA A 46 -6.97 0.87 -7.25
CA ALA A 46 -7.74 1.25 -8.44
C ALA A 46 -8.96 0.35 -8.66
N VAL A 47 -9.76 0.17 -7.62
CA VAL A 47 -10.97 -0.67 -7.67
C VAL A 47 -11.93 -0.10 -8.69
N PRO A 48 -12.37 -0.88 -9.70
CA PRO A 48 -13.36 -0.41 -10.66
C PRO A 48 -14.68 -0.07 -9.99
N LYS A 49 -15.41 0.88 -10.57
CA LYS A 49 -16.80 1.13 -10.19
C LYS A 49 -17.60 -0.16 -10.37
N ASP A 50 -18.56 -0.37 -9.51
CA ASP A 50 -19.44 -1.56 -9.49
C ASP A 50 -18.71 -2.87 -9.09
N PHE A 51 -17.49 -2.79 -8.54
CA PHE A 51 -16.75 -3.94 -8.02
C PHE A 51 -16.81 -3.99 -6.48
N VAL A 52 -17.40 -5.07 -5.96
CA VAL A 52 -17.43 -5.32 -4.51
C VAL A 52 -16.08 -5.89 -4.07
N THR A 53 -15.37 -5.14 -3.25
CA THR A 53 -14.09 -5.58 -2.68
C THR A 53 -14.33 -6.43 -1.43
N SER A 54 -13.56 -7.51 -1.31
CA SER A 54 -13.54 -8.36 -0.11
C SER A 54 -12.17 -8.33 0.55
N ILE A 55 -12.18 -8.33 1.88
CA ILE A 55 -11.03 -8.66 2.71
C ILE A 55 -11.27 -10.04 3.32
N TYR A 56 -10.28 -10.89 3.23
CA TYR A 56 -10.26 -12.23 3.81
C TYR A 56 -9.34 -12.25 5.01
N LEU A 57 -9.87 -12.71 6.15
CA LEU A 57 -9.09 -13.03 7.34
C LEU A 57 -9.06 -14.55 7.50
N GLU A 58 -7.87 -15.12 7.44
CA GLU A 58 -7.62 -16.54 7.69
C GLU A 58 -7.04 -16.69 9.10
N LYS A 59 -7.75 -17.41 9.94
CA LYS A 59 -7.34 -17.72 11.32
C LYS A 59 -7.87 -19.08 11.71
N ASP A 60 -7.05 -19.91 12.37
CA ASP A 60 -7.43 -21.24 12.91
C ASP A 60 -8.17 -22.10 11.87
N ASP A 61 -7.59 -22.25 10.67
CA ASP A 61 -8.17 -22.97 9.51
C ASP A 61 -9.55 -22.45 9.04
N THR A 62 -9.96 -21.29 9.52
CA THR A 62 -11.21 -20.65 9.15
C THR A 62 -10.94 -19.39 8.33
N VAL A 63 -11.74 -19.20 7.27
CA VAL A 63 -11.69 -18.00 6.42
C VAL A 63 -12.94 -17.15 6.69
N PHE A 64 -12.73 -15.93 7.12
CA PHE A 64 -13.75 -14.92 7.28
C PHE A 64 -13.69 -13.94 6.11
N GLU A 65 -14.80 -13.76 5.41
CA GLU A 65 -14.92 -12.76 4.34
C GLU A 65 -15.68 -11.54 4.84
N THR A 66 -15.10 -10.36 4.67
CA THR A 66 -15.78 -9.07 4.87
C THR A 66 -15.89 -8.36 3.53
N ARG A 67 -17.12 -8.11 3.10
CA ARG A 67 -17.42 -7.39 1.85
C ARG A 67 -17.66 -5.92 2.13
N PHE A 68 -17.09 -5.07 1.27
CA PHE A 68 -17.27 -3.64 1.32
C PHE A 68 -18.22 -3.20 0.21
N PRO A 69 -19.09 -2.21 0.48
CA PRO A 69 -19.95 -1.67 -0.55
C PRO A 69 -19.13 -1.08 -1.69
N ASP A 70 -19.74 -1.08 -2.86
CA ASP A 70 -19.23 -0.36 -4.01
C ASP A 70 -19.16 1.14 -3.70
N VAL A 71 -17.94 1.69 -3.74
CA VAL A 71 -17.67 3.11 -3.52
C VAL A 71 -16.64 3.62 -4.50
N ASN A 72 -16.83 4.85 -4.96
CA ASN A 72 -15.83 5.52 -5.76
C ASN A 72 -14.69 6.02 -4.87
N GLN A 73 -13.58 5.29 -4.83
CA GLN A 73 -12.42 5.63 -3.99
C GLN A 73 -11.82 6.99 -4.32
N PHE A 74 -11.85 7.43 -5.58
CA PHE A 74 -11.34 8.74 -5.98
C PHE A 74 -12.23 9.88 -5.45
N GLU A 75 -13.54 9.68 -5.46
CA GLU A 75 -14.49 10.61 -4.88
C GLU A 75 -14.30 10.73 -3.36
N LEU A 76 -14.12 9.59 -2.67
CA LEU A 76 -13.83 9.59 -1.24
C LEU A 76 -12.52 10.29 -0.91
N MET A 77 -11.46 10.04 -1.68
CA MET A 77 -10.15 10.69 -1.52
C MET A 77 -10.27 12.22 -1.70
N LEU A 78 -10.93 12.66 -2.76
CA LEU A 78 -11.12 14.10 -3.03
C LEU A 78 -11.99 14.76 -1.95
N LYS A 79 -13.03 14.08 -1.52
CA LYS A 79 -13.90 14.57 -0.44
C LYS A 79 -13.10 14.75 0.85
N GLU A 80 -12.34 13.74 1.26
CA GLU A 80 -11.50 13.79 2.47
C GLU A 80 -10.50 14.96 2.40
N PHE A 81 -9.84 15.13 1.28
CA PHE A 81 -8.92 16.24 1.06
C PHE A 81 -9.61 17.62 1.18
N CYS A 82 -10.79 17.77 0.57
CA CYS A 82 -11.57 19.00 0.66
C CYS A 82 -12.06 19.29 2.08
N ASP A 83 -12.51 18.26 2.81
CA ASP A 83 -13.00 18.39 4.18
C ASP A 83 -11.86 18.87 5.12
N VAL A 84 -10.65 18.35 4.94
CA VAL A 84 -9.45 18.82 5.67
C VAL A 84 -9.13 20.28 5.36
N ILE A 85 -9.13 20.67 4.08
CA ILE A 85 -8.85 22.07 3.69
C ILE A 85 -9.88 23.05 4.28
N ARG A 86 -11.16 22.65 4.36
CA ARG A 86 -12.23 23.46 4.93
C ARG A 86 -12.23 23.49 6.46
N ASN A 87 -11.34 22.77 7.12
CA ASN A 87 -11.32 22.54 8.56
C ASN A 87 -12.61 21.90 9.11
N GLU A 88 -13.32 21.16 8.28
CA GLU A 88 -14.51 20.39 8.64
C GLU A 88 -14.16 19.07 9.32
N LYS A 89 -12.88 18.69 9.28
CA LYS A 89 -12.34 17.46 9.85
C LYS A 89 -10.94 17.71 10.38
N GLU A 90 -10.60 17.11 11.51
CA GLU A 90 -9.22 17.08 11.99
C GLU A 90 -8.32 16.40 10.96
N ASN A 91 -7.20 17.03 10.66
CA ASN A 91 -6.20 16.43 9.79
C ASN A 91 -5.51 15.28 10.53
N SER A 92 -6.04 14.07 10.37
CA SER A 92 -5.40 12.84 10.86
C SER A 92 -4.23 12.39 9.98
N PHE A 93 -4.07 13.00 8.80
CA PHE A 93 -3.03 12.68 7.83
C PHE A 93 -2.08 13.87 7.67
N ASN A 94 -0.79 13.61 7.80
CA ASN A 94 0.23 14.58 7.47
C ASN A 94 0.66 14.37 6.00
N PHE A 95 -0.13 14.93 5.08
CA PHE A 95 0.08 14.75 3.63
C PHE A 95 1.50 15.15 3.17
N GLU A 96 2.08 16.19 3.76
CA GLU A 96 3.43 16.65 3.40
C GLU A 96 4.48 15.63 3.82
N ASN A 97 4.38 15.14 5.04
CA ASN A 97 5.31 14.14 5.57
C ASN A 97 5.15 12.79 4.85
N ASP A 98 3.93 12.41 4.53
CA ASP A 98 3.66 11.18 3.78
C ASP A 98 4.22 11.26 2.36
N LEU A 99 4.08 12.41 1.69
CA LEU A 99 4.68 12.65 0.38
C LEU A 99 6.20 12.60 0.43
N LEU A 100 6.81 13.21 1.44
CA LEU A 100 8.25 13.19 1.64
C LEU A 100 8.77 11.77 1.89
N ASN A 101 8.12 11.03 2.78
CA ASN A 101 8.46 9.64 3.08
C ASN A 101 8.34 8.75 1.84
N GLN A 102 7.25 8.88 1.09
CA GLN A 102 7.07 8.15 -0.16
C GLN A 102 8.18 8.48 -1.17
N SER A 103 8.54 9.74 -1.29
CA SER A 103 9.61 10.17 -2.20
C SER A 103 10.96 9.57 -1.81
N LYS A 104 11.28 9.54 -0.51
CA LYS A 104 12.49 8.90 0.01
C LYS A 104 12.51 7.40 -0.27
N VAL A 105 11.39 6.70 -0.05
CA VAL A 105 11.30 5.26 -0.37
C VAL A 105 11.55 5.02 -1.85
N MET A 106 10.95 5.80 -2.74
CA MET A 106 11.15 5.67 -4.18
C MET A 106 12.58 5.93 -4.61
N GLU A 107 13.25 6.91 -4.00
CA GLU A 107 14.66 7.20 -4.28
C GLU A 107 15.57 6.09 -3.75
N ALA A 108 15.32 5.58 -2.53
CA ALA A 108 16.05 4.44 -1.99
C ALA A 108 15.97 3.22 -2.93
N VAL A 109 14.80 2.91 -3.47
CA VAL A 109 14.61 1.81 -4.44
C VAL A 109 15.45 2.04 -5.70
N ARG A 110 15.46 3.25 -6.26
CA ARG A 110 16.29 3.58 -7.43
C ARG A 110 17.77 3.44 -7.14
N MET A 111 18.23 3.96 -6.00
CA MET A 111 19.63 3.86 -5.58
C MET A 111 20.03 2.41 -5.32
N SER A 112 19.19 1.63 -4.66
CA SER A 112 19.43 0.20 -4.41
C SER A 112 19.60 -0.56 -5.73
N SER A 113 18.69 -0.37 -6.68
CA SER A 113 18.76 -0.97 -8.01
C SER A 113 20.01 -0.54 -8.77
N LYS A 114 20.36 0.74 -8.75
CA LYS A 114 21.52 1.29 -9.46
C LYS A 114 22.85 0.77 -8.91
N HIS A 115 22.95 0.60 -7.60
CA HIS A 115 24.20 0.26 -6.92
C HIS A 115 24.27 -1.20 -6.46
N ASN A 116 23.21 -1.99 -6.68
CA ASN A 116 23.09 -3.39 -6.23
C ASN A 116 23.41 -3.54 -4.72
N LYS A 117 22.89 -2.65 -3.89
CA LYS A 117 23.10 -2.66 -2.43
C LYS A 117 21.86 -2.23 -1.67
N GLU A 118 21.80 -2.60 -0.39
CA GLU A 118 20.83 -2.07 0.55
C GLU A 118 21.05 -0.55 0.74
N VAL A 119 19.96 0.20 0.84
CA VAL A 119 19.96 1.65 1.08
C VAL A 119 19.06 1.94 2.26
N PHE A 120 19.58 2.63 3.27
CA PHE A 120 18.81 3.07 4.43
C PHE A 120 18.15 4.41 4.15
N LEU A 121 16.89 4.58 4.56
CA LEU A 121 16.18 5.88 4.39
C LEU A 121 16.86 7.03 5.13
N SER A 122 17.60 6.73 6.19
CA SER A 122 18.40 7.72 6.94
C SER A 122 19.59 8.29 6.15
N GLU A 123 19.98 7.65 5.05
CA GLU A 123 21.02 8.15 4.14
C GLU A 123 20.49 9.21 3.16
N LEU A 124 19.15 9.38 3.10
CA LEU A 124 18.48 10.31 2.19
C LEU A 124 18.04 11.57 2.95
N ASN A 125 18.67 12.67 2.66
CA ASN A 125 18.36 14.00 3.23
C ASN A 125 17.19 14.68 2.50
#